data_62bea07799b7b444779eb8dddd6c76a3
#
_entry.id   62bea07799b7b444779eb8dddd6c76a3
#
_cell.length_a   1.000
_cell.length_b   1.000
_cell.length_c   1.000
_cell.angle_alpha   90.00
_cell.angle_beta   90.00
_cell.angle_gamma   90.00
#
_symmetry.space_group_name_H-M   'P 1'
#
loop_
_entity.id
_entity.type
_entity.pdbx_description
1 polymer ?
#
loop_
_entity_poly.entity_id
_entity_poly.type
_entity_poly.pdbx_seq_one_letter_code
_entity_poly.pdbx_strand_id
1 'polypeptide(L)'
;KVIRVAFVGLGMRGHDAVERWTHIPGIQVMALCDYERDRAERCQEYLRKASMPAADIYSGEDGYKELCKRKDIDLVYIAPDWKHHFLVAYEAMNNGKHVAVEVPAAMNLTEIWKLIDISEKKRLHCMMLENCCYDFFELNSLNMAQKDVFGEILYVQGAYRHELSKFWDAYWKKDAQDKLGWRLEYNQKFRGDVYATHGLGPIAQVLDIHRGDKMNTLVAMDTKSVNGKKQVEKMTGEPCKEFRNGDQTTTLISTENGKVIEIHHNVMTPQPYNRMYQLTGTKGFANKYPFEGFALSAEEMKKSGVTPSSDNLSGHSYLSQVDTKALIEKYESPIVAKYEKQAKEVGGHGGMDFIMDSRLVYCLQNGLPLDIDVYDLAEW
;
A
#
# COMPACT_ATOMS: atom_id res chain seq x y z
N LYS A 1 3.30 2.95 -25.83
CA LYS A 1 2.57 1.67 -25.96
C LYS A 1 1.28 1.76 -25.15
N VAL A 2 0.16 1.28 -25.70
CA VAL A 2 -1.10 1.14 -24.94
C VAL A 2 -0.96 -0.08 -24.02
N ILE A 3 -1.33 0.07 -22.74
CA ILE A 3 -1.40 -1.02 -21.76
C ILE A 3 -2.82 -1.55 -21.73
N ARG A 4 -2.98 -2.82 -22.11
CA ARG A 4 -4.27 -3.51 -22.13
C ARG A 4 -4.46 -4.20 -20.78
N VAL A 5 -5.37 -3.66 -19.96
CA VAL A 5 -5.56 -4.06 -18.57
C VAL A 5 -6.88 -4.80 -18.37
N ALA A 6 -6.87 -5.78 -17.48
CA ALA A 6 -8.07 -6.40 -16.94
C ALA A 6 -8.12 -6.22 -15.43
N PHE A 7 -9.33 -6.09 -14.87
CA PHE A 7 -9.55 -5.94 -13.44
C PHE A 7 -10.26 -7.17 -12.87
N VAL A 8 -9.75 -7.69 -11.77
CA VAL A 8 -10.32 -8.83 -11.03
C VAL A 8 -10.58 -8.42 -9.58
N GLY A 9 -11.83 -8.59 -9.12
CA GLY A 9 -12.28 -8.11 -7.82
C GLY A 9 -12.75 -6.65 -7.91
N LEU A 10 -14.06 -6.46 -8.05
CA LEU A 10 -14.70 -5.17 -8.28
C LEU A 10 -15.62 -4.76 -7.11
N GLY A 11 -15.17 -5.11 -5.92
CA GLY A 11 -15.69 -4.58 -4.67
C GLY A 11 -15.27 -3.12 -4.47
N MET A 12 -15.10 -2.71 -3.23
CA MET A 12 -14.77 -1.31 -2.88
C MET A 12 -13.50 -0.81 -3.63
N ARG A 13 -12.36 -1.49 -3.46
CA ARG A 13 -11.07 -1.04 -4.03
C ARG A 13 -11.01 -1.15 -5.56
N GLY A 14 -11.41 -2.30 -6.09
CA GLY A 14 -11.36 -2.53 -7.54
C GLY A 14 -12.33 -1.68 -8.33
N HIS A 15 -13.54 -1.44 -7.78
CA HIS A 15 -14.52 -0.54 -8.35
C HIS A 15 -13.94 0.88 -8.53
N ASP A 16 -13.36 1.43 -7.45
CA ASP A 16 -12.76 2.77 -7.47
C ASP A 16 -11.51 2.82 -8.38
N ALA A 17 -10.77 1.71 -8.50
CA ALA A 17 -9.64 1.62 -9.40
C ALA A 17 -10.06 1.72 -10.87
N VAL A 18 -11.14 1.04 -11.29
CA VAL A 18 -11.63 1.15 -12.66
C VAL A 18 -11.95 2.60 -13.01
N GLU A 19 -12.62 3.33 -12.10
CA GLU A 19 -12.90 4.75 -12.32
C GLU A 19 -11.62 5.58 -12.45
N ARG A 20 -10.68 5.45 -11.50
CA ARG A 20 -9.40 6.18 -11.54
C ARG A 20 -8.60 5.92 -12.81
N TRP A 21 -8.57 4.67 -13.27
CA TRP A 21 -7.82 4.29 -14.47
C TRP A 21 -8.36 4.92 -15.74
N THR A 22 -9.63 5.31 -15.81
CA THR A 22 -10.16 6.06 -16.95
C THR A 22 -9.50 7.43 -17.15
N HIS A 23 -8.85 7.96 -16.12
CA HIS A 23 -8.11 9.22 -16.17
C HIS A 23 -6.62 9.05 -16.54
N ILE A 24 -6.14 7.82 -16.72
CA ILE A 24 -4.73 7.54 -17.04
C ILE A 24 -4.58 7.35 -18.56
N PRO A 25 -3.73 8.14 -19.23
CA PRO A 25 -3.58 8.04 -20.67
C PRO A 25 -2.85 6.77 -21.10
N GLY A 26 -3.25 6.26 -22.27
CA GLY A 26 -2.56 5.12 -22.89
C GLY A 26 -2.87 3.78 -22.23
N ILE A 27 -4.06 3.62 -21.69
CA ILE A 27 -4.60 2.34 -21.24
C ILE A 27 -5.84 1.94 -22.06
N GLN A 28 -6.14 0.66 -22.06
CA GLN A 28 -7.40 0.11 -22.55
C GLN A 28 -7.88 -0.97 -21.59
N VAL A 29 -9.08 -0.82 -21.05
CA VAL A 29 -9.71 -1.84 -20.21
C VAL A 29 -10.31 -2.92 -21.11
N MET A 30 -9.76 -4.14 -21.02
CA MET A 30 -10.15 -5.28 -21.87
C MET A 30 -11.19 -6.17 -21.24
N ALA A 31 -11.12 -6.33 -19.90
CA ALA A 31 -12.03 -7.22 -19.18
C ALA A 31 -12.24 -6.76 -17.74
N LEU A 32 -13.43 -7.06 -17.23
CA LEU A 32 -13.87 -6.82 -15.86
C LEU A 32 -14.36 -8.15 -15.28
N CYS A 33 -13.85 -8.53 -14.11
CA CYS A 33 -14.18 -9.80 -13.47
C CYS A 33 -14.49 -9.61 -11.99
N ASP A 34 -15.61 -10.13 -11.54
CA ASP A 34 -15.94 -10.27 -10.12
C ASP A 34 -16.71 -11.57 -9.88
N TYR A 35 -16.72 -12.06 -8.65
CA TYR A 35 -17.57 -13.18 -8.27
C TYR A 35 -19.04 -12.88 -8.61
N GLU A 36 -19.49 -11.66 -8.29
CA GLU A 36 -20.82 -11.15 -8.59
C GLU A 36 -20.82 -10.34 -9.89
N ARG A 37 -21.53 -10.83 -10.90
CA ARG A 37 -21.60 -10.23 -12.24
C ARG A 37 -22.04 -8.77 -12.25
N ASP A 38 -22.98 -8.41 -11.39
CA ASP A 38 -23.52 -7.04 -11.32
C ASP A 38 -22.47 -5.99 -10.90
N ARG A 39 -21.42 -6.40 -10.17
CA ARG A 39 -20.29 -5.51 -9.85
C ARG A 39 -19.49 -5.16 -11.10
N ALA A 40 -19.23 -6.13 -11.97
CA ALA A 40 -18.56 -5.88 -13.24
C ALA A 40 -19.43 -5.03 -14.18
N GLU A 41 -20.74 -5.28 -14.23
CA GLU A 41 -21.69 -4.49 -15.02
C GLU A 41 -21.75 -3.02 -14.55
N ARG A 42 -21.70 -2.75 -13.25
CA ARG A 42 -21.63 -1.37 -12.73
C ARG A 42 -20.35 -0.65 -13.16
N CYS A 43 -19.23 -1.34 -13.23
CA CYS A 43 -17.96 -0.73 -13.67
C CYS A 43 -17.95 -0.34 -15.16
N GLN A 44 -18.78 -0.94 -16.00
CA GLN A 44 -18.95 -0.52 -17.41
C GLN A 44 -19.43 0.93 -17.53
N GLU A 45 -20.16 1.43 -16.54
CA GLU A 45 -20.64 2.81 -16.55
C GLU A 45 -19.51 3.83 -16.51
N TYR A 46 -18.40 3.53 -15.81
CA TYR A 46 -17.20 4.39 -15.81
C TYR A 46 -16.55 4.46 -17.19
N LEU A 47 -16.44 3.30 -17.86
CA LEU A 47 -15.89 3.24 -19.21
C LEU A 47 -16.78 4.03 -20.19
N ARG A 48 -18.09 3.87 -20.09
CA ARG A 48 -19.06 4.60 -20.92
C ARG A 48 -18.96 6.12 -20.71
N LYS A 49 -18.87 6.59 -19.45
CA LYS A 49 -18.70 8.02 -19.12
C LYS A 49 -17.39 8.58 -19.65
N ALA A 50 -16.34 7.80 -19.66
CA ALA A 50 -15.03 8.17 -20.19
C ALA A 50 -14.92 7.99 -21.71
N SER A 51 -16.02 7.62 -22.41
CA SER A 51 -16.02 7.30 -23.85
C SER A 51 -15.01 6.24 -24.25
N MET A 52 -14.74 5.29 -23.36
CA MET A 52 -13.90 4.12 -23.61
C MET A 52 -14.73 2.96 -24.17
N PRO A 53 -14.11 2.05 -24.95
CA PRO A 53 -14.78 0.82 -25.38
C PRO A 53 -15.28 0.00 -24.18
N ALA A 54 -16.40 -0.70 -24.35
CA ALA A 54 -16.88 -1.64 -23.35
C ALA A 54 -15.89 -2.79 -23.19
N ALA A 55 -15.71 -3.23 -21.93
CA ALA A 55 -14.87 -4.37 -21.59
C ALA A 55 -15.72 -5.67 -21.52
N ASP A 56 -15.08 -6.81 -21.77
CA ASP A 56 -15.75 -8.11 -21.61
C ASP A 56 -15.95 -8.42 -20.13
N ILE A 57 -17.08 -9.05 -19.80
CA ILE A 57 -17.43 -9.37 -18.41
C ILE A 57 -17.25 -10.86 -18.14
N TYR A 58 -16.51 -11.14 -17.08
CA TYR A 58 -16.32 -12.47 -16.49
C TYR A 58 -16.90 -12.49 -15.07
N SER A 59 -17.45 -13.63 -14.65
CA SER A 59 -18.04 -13.74 -13.31
C SER A 59 -17.99 -15.15 -12.75
N GLY A 60 -18.29 -15.27 -11.44
CA GLY A 60 -18.25 -16.53 -10.71
C GLY A 60 -16.85 -16.88 -10.20
N GLU A 61 -16.77 -18.01 -9.50
CA GLU A 61 -15.57 -18.43 -8.77
C GLU A 61 -14.32 -18.61 -9.67
N ASP A 62 -14.52 -19.08 -10.90
CA ASP A 62 -13.45 -19.37 -11.86
C ASP A 62 -13.35 -18.36 -13.02
N GLY A 63 -14.15 -17.28 -12.98
CA GLY A 63 -14.18 -16.28 -14.06
C GLY A 63 -12.81 -15.69 -14.37
N TYR A 64 -11.98 -15.45 -13.36
CA TYR A 64 -10.63 -14.96 -13.53
C TYR A 64 -9.72 -15.92 -14.31
N LYS A 65 -9.92 -17.23 -14.21
CA LYS A 65 -9.12 -18.23 -14.95
C LYS A 65 -9.34 -18.11 -16.46
N GLU A 66 -10.57 -17.93 -16.88
CA GLU A 66 -10.89 -17.71 -18.31
C GLU A 66 -10.34 -16.36 -18.80
N LEU A 67 -10.49 -15.31 -18.02
CA LEU A 67 -9.90 -13.99 -18.30
C LEU A 67 -8.37 -14.08 -18.50
N CYS A 68 -7.66 -14.79 -17.64
CA CYS A 68 -6.22 -14.93 -17.70
C CYS A 68 -5.71 -15.66 -18.97
N LYS A 69 -6.52 -16.50 -19.62
CA LYS A 69 -6.19 -17.19 -20.87
C LYS A 69 -6.12 -16.27 -22.11
N ARG A 70 -6.72 -15.09 -22.04
CA ARG A 70 -6.75 -14.13 -23.16
C ARG A 70 -5.35 -13.69 -23.58
N LYS A 71 -5.10 -13.52 -24.86
CA LYS A 71 -3.81 -13.08 -25.41
C LYS A 71 -3.72 -11.56 -25.59
N ASP A 72 -4.83 -10.86 -25.51
CA ASP A 72 -4.95 -9.43 -25.71
C ASP A 72 -4.94 -8.62 -24.37
N ILE A 73 -4.51 -9.24 -23.26
CA ILE A 73 -4.31 -8.60 -21.97
C ILE A 73 -2.82 -8.58 -21.63
N ASP A 74 -2.29 -7.41 -21.26
CA ASP A 74 -0.91 -7.22 -20.84
C ASP A 74 -0.76 -7.26 -19.31
N LEU A 75 -1.75 -6.70 -18.59
CA LEU A 75 -1.72 -6.50 -17.14
C LEU A 75 -3.04 -6.95 -16.51
N VAL A 76 -2.96 -7.61 -15.35
CA VAL A 76 -4.14 -7.88 -14.50
C VAL A 76 -4.01 -7.08 -13.20
N TYR A 77 -4.98 -6.21 -12.94
CA TYR A 77 -5.16 -5.49 -11.68
C TYR A 77 -6.04 -6.35 -10.75
N ILE A 78 -5.56 -6.62 -9.54
CA ILE A 78 -6.10 -7.67 -8.66
C ILE A 78 -6.51 -7.08 -7.32
N ALA A 79 -7.80 -7.06 -7.02
CA ALA A 79 -8.37 -6.48 -5.80
C ALA A 79 -9.57 -7.27 -5.21
N PRO A 80 -9.60 -8.62 -5.24
CA PRO A 80 -10.61 -9.41 -4.55
C PRO A 80 -10.36 -9.44 -3.02
N ASP A 81 -10.75 -10.50 -2.32
CA ASP A 81 -10.34 -10.73 -0.94
C ASP A 81 -8.89 -11.24 -0.86
N TRP A 82 -8.27 -11.18 0.33
CA TRP A 82 -6.86 -11.51 0.50
C TRP A 82 -6.48 -12.93 0.07
N LYS A 83 -7.36 -13.90 0.23
CA LYS A 83 -7.12 -15.29 -0.19
C LYS A 83 -6.97 -15.41 -1.71
N HIS A 84 -7.74 -14.63 -2.45
CA HIS A 84 -7.72 -14.67 -3.92
C HIS A 84 -6.61 -13.80 -4.54
N HIS A 85 -5.96 -12.92 -3.78
CA HIS A 85 -4.83 -12.13 -4.28
C HIS A 85 -3.76 -13.01 -4.93
N PHE A 86 -3.21 -13.97 -4.17
CA PHE A 86 -2.22 -14.91 -4.68
C PHE A 86 -2.76 -15.79 -5.82
N LEU A 87 -3.96 -16.33 -5.68
CA LEU A 87 -4.53 -17.25 -6.66
C LEU A 87 -4.64 -16.61 -8.05
N VAL A 88 -5.17 -15.39 -8.09
CA VAL A 88 -5.33 -14.63 -9.33
C VAL A 88 -3.98 -14.20 -9.90
N ALA A 89 -3.08 -13.68 -9.04
CA ALA A 89 -1.74 -13.25 -9.47
C ALA A 89 -0.94 -14.40 -10.08
N TYR A 90 -0.94 -15.56 -9.43
CA TYR A 90 -0.23 -16.74 -9.90
C TYR A 90 -0.81 -17.26 -11.23
N GLU A 91 -2.13 -17.33 -11.37
CA GLU A 91 -2.79 -17.73 -12.60
C GLU A 91 -2.50 -16.76 -13.76
N ALA A 92 -2.58 -15.45 -13.50
CA ALA A 92 -2.29 -14.42 -14.50
C ALA A 92 -0.83 -14.52 -15.00
N MET A 93 0.12 -14.66 -14.09
CA MET A 93 1.54 -14.80 -14.44
C MET A 93 1.85 -16.11 -15.16
N ASN A 94 1.20 -17.22 -14.80
CA ASN A 94 1.29 -18.48 -15.54
C ASN A 94 0.87 -18.31 -17.00
N ASN A 95 -0.10 -17.46 -17.26
CA ASN A 95 -0.61 -17.13 -18.59
C ASN A 95 0.13 -15.94 -19.24
N GLY A 96 1.28 -15.52 -18.70
CA GLY A 96 2.17 -14.53 -19.31
C GLY A 96 1.70 -13.07 -19.14
N LYS A 97 0.97 -12.74 -18.06
CA LYS A 97 0.53 -11.39 -17.75
C LYS A 97 1.40 -10.76 -16.67
N HIS A 98 1.67 -9.47 -16.79
CA HIS A 98 2.09 -8.66 -15.65
C HIS A 98 0.96 -8.58 -14.64
N VAL A 99 1.27 -8.41 -13.36
CA VAL A 99 0.25 -8.27 -12.32
C VAL A 99 0.53 -7.07 -11.43
N ALA A 100 -0.56 -6.45 -10.99
CA ALA A 100 -0.60 -5.45 -9.95
C ALA A 100 -1.65 -5.89 -8.93
N VAL A 101 -1.23 -6.20 -7.71
CA VAL A 101 -2.07 -6.84 -6.70
C VAL A 101 -2.21 -5.97 -5.46
N GLU A 102 -3.44 -5.80 -4.98
CA GLU A 102 -3.74 -5.10 -3.74
C GLU A 102 -3.09 -5.76 -2.52
N VAL A 103 -2.92 -4.99 -1.48
CA VAL A 103 -2.28 -5.42 -0.23
C VAL A 103 -3.20 -6.27 0.65
N PRO A 104 -2.65 -7.30 1.31
CA PRO A 104 -1.37 -7.96 1.09
C PRO A 104 -1.42 -8.88 -0.13
N ALA A 105 -0.32 -8.99 -0.87
CA ALA A 105 -0.29 -9.79 -2.10
C ALA A 105 -0.37 -11.30 -1.86
N ALA A 106 0.04 -11.76 -0.70
CA ALA A 106 0.01 -13.17 -0.30
C ALA A 106 -0.17 -13.30 1.22
N MET A 107 -0.57 -14.49 1.68
CA MET A 107 -0.93 -14.76 3.06
C MET A 107 0.06 -15.66 3.82
N ASN A 108 1.04 -16.22 3.12
CA ASN A 108 2.05 -17.11 3.71
C ASN A 108 3.32 -17.18 2.86
N LEU A 109 4.40 -17.68 3.48
CA LEU A 109 5.71 -17.79 2.83
C LEU A 109 5.71 -18.63 1.55
N THR A 110 4.93 -19.70 1.50
CA THR A 110 4.86 -20.55 0.30
C THR A 110 4.30 -19.80 -0.90
N GLU A 111 3.28 -19.00 -0.69
CA GLU A 111 2.68 -18.15 -1.73
C GLU A 111 3.65 -17.07 -2.18
N ILE A 112 4.34 -16.42 -1.23
CA ILE A 112 5.35 -15.40 -1.51
C ILE A 112 6.47 -15.96 -2.40
N TRP A 113 7.07 -17.08 -2.04
CA TRP A 113 8.11 -17.73 -2.84
C TRP A 113 7.62 -18.10 -4.23
N LYS A 114 6.40 -18.59 -4.37
CA LYS A 114 5.82 -18.88 -5.70
C LYS A 114 5.65 -17.64 -6.57
N LEU A 115 5.34 -16.48 -5.99
CA LEU A 115 5.27 -15.23 -6.74
C LEU A 115 6.65 -14.78 -7.22
N ILE A 116 7.69 -14.91 -6.38
CA ILE A 116 9.08 -14.64 -6.79
C ILE A 116 9.47 -15.58 -7.94
N ASP A 117 9.35 -16.89 -7.73
CA ASP A 117 9.75 -17.92 -8.70
C ASP A 117 9.10 -17.71 -10.08
N ILE A 118 7.78 -17.42 -10.10
CA ILE A 118 7.08 -17.24 -11.37
C ILE A 118 7.43 -15.89 -12.02
N SER A 119 7.65 -14.84 -11.24
CA SER A 119 8.08 -13.53 -11.72
C SER A 119 9.42 -13.66 -12.44
N GLU A 120 10.40 -14.28 -11.81
CA GLU A 120 11.71 -14.52 -12.37
C GLU A 120 11.67 -15.45 -13.61
N LYS A 121 11.03 -16.60 -13.49
CA LYS A 121 10.93 -17.60 -14.55
C LYS A 121 10.26 -17.06 -15.81
N LYS A 122 9.21 -16.27 -15.64
CA LYS A 122 8.45 -15.70 -16.77
C LYS A 122 8.91 -14.31 -17.18
N ARG A 123 9.80 -13.67 -16.38
CA ARG A 123 10.26 -12.28 -16.56
C ARG A 123 9.08 -11.31 -16.62
N LEU A 124 8.20 -11.41 -15.65
CA LEU A 124 6.99 -10.61 -15.53
C LEU A 124 7.06 -9.71 -14.30
N HIS A 125 6.55 -8.51 -14.42
CA HIS A 125 6.35 -7.63 -13.28
C HIS A 125 5.25 -8.17 -12.36
N CYS A 126 5.51 -8.15 -11.06
CA CYS A 126 4.57 -8.44 -9.99
C CYS A 126 4.69 -7.31 -8.96
N MET A 127 3.79 -6.34 -9.03
CA MET A 127 3.76 -5.19 -8.15
C MET A 127 2.69 -5.37 -7.08
N MET A 128 3.04 -5.17 -5.81
CA MET A 128 2.05 -4.95 -4.77
C MET A 128 1.65 -3.47 -4.76
N LEU A 129 0.35 -3.20 -4.71
CA LEU A 129 -0.21 -1.86 -4.81
C LEU A 129 -0.20 -1.16 -3.44
N GLU A 130 1.02 -0.94 -2.91
CA GLU A 130 1.22 -0.22 -1.65
C GLU A 130 1.14 1.29 -1.88
N ASN A 131 -0.07 1.81 -1.79
CA ASN A 131 -0.38 3.19 -2.10
C ASN A 131 0.30 4.21 -1.16
N CYS A 132 0.59 3.81 0.09
CA CYS A 132 1.21 4.71 1.06
C CYS A 132 2.64 5.14 0.66
N CYS A 133 3.32 4.37 -0.19
CA CYS A 133 4.58 4.78 -0.81
C CYS A 133 4.44 5.99 -1.75
N TYR A 134 3.23 6.32 -2.17
CA TYR A 134 2.94 7.38 -3.13
C TYR A 134 2.20 8.57 -2.52
N ASP A 135 2.10 8.64 -1.20
CA ASP A 135 1.58 9.82 -0.52
C ASP A 135 2.60 10.98 -0.60
N PHE A 136 2.11 12.19 -0.66
CA PHE A 136 2.94 13.39 -0.93
C PHE A 136 4.07 13.57 0.07
N PHE A 137 3.79 13.42 1.37
CA PHE A 137 4.81 13.56 2.40
C PHE A 137 5.87 12.47 2.32
N GLU A 138 5.45 11.22 2.09
CA GLU A 138 6.35 10.06 1.93
C GLU A 138 7.24 10.22 0.70
N LEU A 139 6.70 10.62 -0.44
CA LEU A 139 7.49 10.87 -1.67
C LEU A 139 8.49 12.02 -1.49
N ASN A 140 8.08 13.11 -0.84
CA ASN A 140 8.96 14.25 -0.58
C ASN A 140 10.06 13.87 0.43
N SER A 141 9.72 13.17 1.50
CA SER A 141 10.68 12.69 2.49
C SER A 141 11.66 11.69 1.90
N LEU A 142 11.21 10.79 1.02
CA LEU A 142 12.10 9.88 0.28
C LEU A 142 13.09 10.67 -0.59
N ASN A 143 12.64 11.68 -1.32
CA ASN A 143 13.52 12.54 -2.12
C ASN A 143 14.51 13.32 -1.22
N MET A 144 14.09 13.78 -0.04
CA MET A 144 14.97 14.39 0.94
C MET A 144 16.04 13.41 1.47
N ALA A 145 15.65 12.18 1.78
CA ALA A 145 16.55 11.13 2.21
C ALA A 145 17.62 10.83 1.14
N GLN A 146 17.19 10.67 -0.11
CA GLN A 146 18.09 10.46 -1.26
C GLN A 146 19.05 11.63 -1.51
N LYS A 147 18.71 12.83 -1.02
CA LYS A 147 19.56 14.03 -1.09
C LYS A 147 20.33 14.30 0.21
N ASP A 148 20.43 13.31 1.08
CA ASP A 148 21.19 13.35 2.34
C ASP A 148 20.74 14.43 3.35
N VAL A 149 19.49 14.90 3.27
CA VAL A 149 18.94 15.91 4.20
C VAL A 149 18.87 15.37 5.63
N PHE A 150 18.56 14.08 5.79
CA PHE A 150 18.49 13.46 7.11
C PHE A 150 19.82 12.83 7.57
N GLY A 151 20.84 12.80 6.69
CA GLY A 151 22.06 12.05 6.94
C GLY A 151 21.85 10.54 6.92
N GLU A 152 22.68 9.81 7.64
CA GLU A 152 22.47 8.38 7.83
C GLU A 152 21.22 8.14 8.68
N ILE A 153 20.23 7.45 8.12
CA ILE A 153 19.00 7.09 8.84
C ILE A 153 19.26 5.84 9.67
N LEU A 154 19.02 5.95 10.97
CA LEU A 154 19.34 4.92 11.96
C LEU A 154 18.10 4.18 12.48
N TYR A 155 16.97 4.88 12.56
CA TYR A 155 15.74 4.38 13.13
C TYR A 155 14.53 4.91 12.40
N VAL A 156 13.56 4.05 12.15
CA VAL A 156 12.31 4.41 11.48
C VAL A 156 11.10 3.76 12.16
N GLN A 157 9.97 4.44 12.09
CA GLN A 157 8.70 3.92 12.61
C GLN A 157 7.62 3.98 11.53
N GLY A 158 6.85 2.89 11.43
CA GLY A 158 5.67 2.80 10.60
C GLY A 158 4.51 2.12 11.33
N ALA A 159 3.30 2.29 10.83
CA ALA A 159 2.13 1.70 11.47
C ALA A 159 0.96 1.54 10.51
N TYR A 160 0.01 0.69 10.90
CA TYR A 160 -1.37 0.75 10.44
C TYR A 160 -2.29 0.71 11.66
N ARG A 161 -2.72 1.88 12.07
CA ARG A 161 -3.50 2.07 13.31
C ARG A 161 -4.72 2.92 13.04
N HIS A 162 -5.91 2.37 13.22
CA HIS A 162 -7.19 3.06 13.31
C HIS A 162 -8.31 2.08 13.66
N GLU A 163 -9.38 2.55 14.21
CA GLU A 163 -10.51 1.72 14.56
C GLU A 163 -11.35 1.40 13.32
N LEU A 164 -11.56 0.11 13.02
CA LEU A 164 -12.28 -0.37 11.82
C LEU A 164 -13.70 -0.90 12.14
N SER A 165 -14.21 -0.80 13.37
CA SER A 165 -15.48 -1.42 13.75
C SER A 165 -16.66 -0.99 12.88
N LYS A 166 -16.64 0.23 12.36
CA LYS A 166 -17.69 0.75 11.47
C LYS A 166 -17.65 0.18 10.06
N PHE A 167 -16.54 -0.47 9.69
CA PHE A 167 -16.29 -0.92 8.32
C PHE A 167 -16.40 -2.45 8.15
N TRP A 168 -16.52 -3.24 9.25
CA TRP A 168 -16.57 -4.69 9.12
C TRP A 168 -17.72 -5.18 8.25
N ASP A 169 -18.89 -4.53 8.31
CA ASP A 169 -20.03 -4.87 7.47
C ASP A 169 -19.86 -4.51 5.98
N ALA A 170 -18.92 -3.63 5.66
CA ALA A 170 -18.61 -3.24 4.27
C ALA A 170 -17.78 -4.29 3.53
N TYR A 171 -17.10 -5.19 4.24
CA TYR A 171 -16.34 -6.27 3.63
C TYR A 171 -17.28 -7.39 3.20
N TRP A 172 -17.06 -7.88 1.99
CA TRP A 172 -17.91 -8.85 1.35
C TRP A 172 -18.13 -10.12 2.20
N LYS A 173 -19.37 -10.59 2.23
CA LYS A 173 -19.81 -11.85 2.83
C LYS A 173 -20.27 -12.78 1.73
N LYS A 174 -19.80 -14.02 1.74
CA LYS A 174 -20.08 -14.99 0.67
C LYS A 174 -21.56 -15.36 0.58
N ASP A 175 -22.22 -15.48 1.70
CA ASP A 175 -23.65 -15.85 1.79
C ASP A 175 -24.28 -15.37 3.11
N ALA A 176 -25.57 -15.64 3.27
CA ALA A 176 -26.30 -15.22 4.48
C ALA A 176 -25.86 -15.93 5.78
N GLN A 177 -25.17 -17.09 5.67
CA GLN A 177 -24.60 -17.81 6.81
C GLN A 177 -23.24 -17.25 7.20
N ASP A 178 -22.56 -16.57 6.30
CA ASP A 178 -21.31 -15.87 6.58
C ASP A 178 -21.59 -14.61 7.42
N LYS A 179 -21.54 -14.78 8.75
CA LYS A 179 -21.82 -13.71 9.70
C LYS A 179 -20.65 -12.70 9.81
N LEU A 180 -19.45 -13.11 9.43
CA LEU A 180 -18.26 -12.29 9.45
C LEU A 180 -17.85 -11.94 8.00
N GLY A 181 -17.46 -10.70 7.74
CA GLY A 181 -16.76 -10.38 6.50
C GLY A 181 -15.36 -11.01 6.51
N TRP A 182 -14.82 -11.31 5.32
CA TRP A 182 -13.54 -12.01 5.14
C TRP A 182 -12.40 -11.37 5.95
N ARG A 183 -12.37 -10.06 6.10
CA ARG A 183 -11.29 -9.36 6.79
C ARG A 183 -11.30 -9.57 8.30
N LEU A 184 -12.47 -9.55 8.94
CA LEU A 184 -12.57 -9.83 10.36
C LEU A 184 -12.25 -11.31 10.64
N GLU A 185 -12.68 -12.22 9.76
CA GLU A 185 -12.37 -13.64 9.85
C GLU A 185 -10.85 -13.88 9.79
N TYR A 186 -10.10 -13.17 8.93
CA TYR A 186 -8.64 -13.26 8.89
C TYR A 186 -7.99 -12.75 10.18
N ASN A 187 -8.45 -11.64 10.73
CA ASN A 187 -7.97 -11.16 12.03
C ASN A 187 -8.29 -12.16 13.16
N GLN A 188 -9.40 -12.87 13.06
CA GLN A 188 -9.73 -13.92 14.04
C GLN A 188 -8.80 -15.14 13.93
N LYS A 189 -8.41 -15.54 12.73
CA LYS A 189 -7.66 -16.77 12.44
C LYS A 189 -6.15 -16.61 12.51
N PHE A 190 -5.61 -15.45 12.19
CA PHE A 190 -4.18 -15.20 12.12
C PHE A 190 -3.72 -14.34 13.32
N ARG A 191 -2.42 -14.44 13.65
CA ARG A 191 -1.79 -13.72 14.75
C ARG A 191 -0.65 -12.87 14.22
N GLY A 192 -0.46 -11.70 14.81
CA GLY A 192 0.63 -10.78 14.47
C GLY A 192 0.16 -9.59 13.67
N ASP A 193 1.07 -8.93 12.98
CA ASP A 193 0.74 -7.83 12.08
C ASP A 193 0.24 -8.39 10.75
N VAL A 194 -1.07 -8.47 10.59
CA VAL A 194 -1.72 -8.99 9.37
C VAL A 194 -1.82 -7.94 8.25
N TYR A 195 -1.34 -6.72 8.48
CA TYR A 195 -1.43 -5.62 7.52
C TYR A 195 -0.26 -4.61 7.65
N ALA A 196 0.97 -5.13 7.66
CA ALA A 196 2.18 -4.35 7.92
C ALA A 196 2.53 -3.34 6.81
N THR A 197 2.12 -3.60 5.57
CA THR A 197 2.67 -2.98 4.37
C THR A 197 2.49 -1.46 4.31
N HIS A 198 1.38 -0.92 4.81
CA HIS A 198 1.14 0.53 4.85
C HIS A 198 2.12 1.30 5.74
N GLY A 199 2.57 0.68 6.82
CA GLY A 199 3.63 1.26 7.66
C GLY A 199 5.02 0.92 7.13
N LEU A 200 5.22 -0.32 6.71
CA LEU A 200 6.53 -0.85 6.37
C LEU A 200 7.03 -0.39 4.99
N GLY A 201 6.17 -0.38 3.97
CA GLY A 201 6.55 -0.07 2.61
C GLY A 201 7.28 1.27 2.46
N PRO A 202 6.69 2.40 2.87
CA PRO A 202 7.32 3.70 2.72
C PRO A 202 8.67 3.82 3.46
N ILE A 203 8.78 3.26 4.67
CA ILE A 203 10.04 3.32 5.44
C ILE A 203 11.10 2.35 4.91
N ALA A 204 10.70 1.21 4.35
CA ALA A 204 11.62 0.28 3.70
C ALA A 204 12.27 0.91 2.45
N GLN A 205 11.51 1.69 1.68
CA GLN A 205 12.07 2.46 0.56
C GLN A 205 13.11 3.49 1.01
N VAL A 206 12.86 4.20 2.11
CA VAL A 206 13.81 5.17 2.67
C VAL A 206 15.10 4.51 3.16
N LEU A 207 15.01 3.27 3.62
CA LEU A 207 16.17 2.50 4.10
C LEU A 207 16.91 1.74 2.98
N ASP A 208 16.48 1.87 1.73
CA ASP A 208 17.04 1.13 0.59
C ASP A 208 17.03 -0.41 0.78
N ILE A 209 15.99 -0.94 1.43
CA ILE A 209 15.83 -2.39 1.58
C ILE A 209 15.80 -3.05 0.19
N HIS A 210 16.56 -4.13 0.00
CA HIS A 210 16.91 -4.79 -1.26
C HIS A 210 17.79 -3.97 -2.22
N ARG A 211 18.10 -2.72 -1.92
CA ARG A 211 18.87 -1.81 -2.80
C ARG A 211 20.13 -1.26 -2.11
N GLY A 212 20.52 -1.82 -0.99
CA GLY A 212 21.69 -1.41 -0.19
C GLY A 212 21.65 -1.91 1.25
N ASP A 213 20.47 -2.33 1.72
CA ASP A 213 20.27 -2.92 3.04
C ASP A 213 19.30 -4.10 2.98
N LYS A 214 19.18 -4.89 4.02
CA LYS A 214 18.16 -5.93 4.15
C LYS A 214 17.76 -6.18 5.60
N MET A 215 16.52 -6.62 5.82
CA MET A 215 16.01 -7.02 7.12
C MET A 215 16.70 -8.31 7.57
N ASN A 216 17.09 -8.38 8.84
CA ASN A 216 17.84 -9.50 9.39
C ASN A 216 17.08 -10.24 10.48
N THR A 217 16.71 -9.56 11.56
CA THR A 217 16.08 -10.19 12.72
C THR A 217 14.77 -9.47 13.07
N LEU A 218 13.72 -10.24 13.33
CA LEU A 218 12.42 -9.73 13.71
C LEU A 218 12.00 -10.26 15.08
N VAL A 219 11.49 -9.36 15.94
CA VAL A 219 10.83 -9.70 17.21
C VAL A 219 9.48 -9.01 17.26
N ALA A 220 8.43 -9.76 17.52
CA ALA A 220 7.08 -9.20 17.62
C ALA A 220 6.40 -9.61 18.94
N MET A 221 5.61 -8.70 19.47
CA MET A 221 4.78 -8.91 20.65
C MET A 221 3.38 -8.40 20.38
N ASP A 222 2.38 -9.11 20.86
CA ASP A 222 0.99 -8.69 20.80
C ASP A 222 0.33 -8.69 22.17
N THR A 223 -0.69 -7.85 22.32
CA THR A 223 -1.55 -7.86 23.50
C THR A 223 -2.54 -9.02 23.43
N LYS A 224 -3.26 -9.30 24.53
CA LYS A 224 -4.46 -10.13 24.45
C LYS A 224 -5.51 -9.50 23.54
N SER A 225 -6.34 -10.31 22.90
CA SER A 225 -7.51 -9.85 22.18
C SER A 225 -8.68 -9.63 23.14
N VAL A 226 -9.17 -8.40 23.19
CA VAL A 226 -10.36 -8.01 23.95
C VAL A 226 -11.43 -7.52 22.98
N ASN A 227 -11.10 -6.49 22.19
CA ASN A 227 -12.05 -5.87 21.28
C ASN A 227 -12.28 -6.73 20.03
N GLY A 228 -11.28 -7.49 19.57
CA GLY A 228 -11.46 -8.45 18.48
C GLY A 228 -12.54 -9.48 18.82
N LYS A 229 -12.51 -10.05 20.03
CA LYS A 229 -13.58 -10.96 20.51
C LYS A 229 -14.94 -10.30 20.53
N LYS A 230 -15.03 -9.09 21.13
CA LYS A 230 -16.29 -8.32 21.18
C LYS A 230 -16.88 -8.00 19.82
N GLN A 231 -16.03 -7.75 18.79
CA GLN A 231 -16.52 -7.53 17.43
C GLN A 231 -17.17 -8.77 16.84
N VAL A 232 -16.54 -9.94 17.01
CA VAL A 232 -17.12 -11.21 16.57
C VAL A 232 -18.45 -11.47 17.29
N GLU A 233 -18.49 -11.33 18.61
CA GLU A 233 -19.72 -11.49 19.42
C GLU A 233 -20.84 -10.54 18.96
N LYS A 234 -20.49 -9.29 18.69
CA LYS A 234 -21.45 -8.29 18.18
C LYS A 234 -22.03 -8.68 16.81
N MET A 235 -21.21 -9.20 15.91
CA MET A 235 -21.63 -9.54 14.55
C MET A 235 -22.37 -10.87 14.47
N THR A 236 -21.99 -11.83 15.30
CA THR A 236 -22.56 -13.19 15.26
C THR A 236 -23.70 -13.40 16.24
N GLY A 237 -23.76 -12.63 17.32
CA GLY A 237 -24.66 -12.86 18.46
C GLY A 237 -24.23 -14.03 19.37
N GLU A 238 -23.06 -14.63 19.12
CA GLU A 238 -22.57 -15.83 19.83
C GLU A 238 -21.24 -15.51 20.53
N PRO A 239 -20.94 -16.15 21.69
CA PRO A 239 -19.66 -15.99 22.37
C PRO A 239 -18.46 -16.35 21.48
N CYS A 240 -17.50 -15.47 21.38
CA CYS A 240 -16.26 -15.73 20.63
C CYS A 240 -15.29 -16.57 21.48
N LYS A 241 -15.16 -17.85 21.19
CA LYS A 241 -14.26 -18.77 21.91
C LYS A 241 -12.80 -18.40 21.72
N GLU A 242 -12.39 -18.12 20.47
CA GLU A 242 -11.01 -17.81 20.11
C GLU A 242 -10.94 -16.64 19.13
N PHE A 243 -10.03 -15.72 19.39
CA PHE A 243 -9.58 -14.69 18.47
C PHE A 243 -8.07 -14.60 18.61
N ARG A 244 -7.34 -14.99 17.57
CA ARG A 244 -5.89 -15.21 17.66
C ARG A 244 -5.08 -13.91 17.61
N ASN A 245 -5.54 -12.93 16.85
CA ASN A 245 -4.82 -11.66 16.75
C ASN A 245 -4.99 -10.81 18.00
N GLY A 246 -3.90 -10.27 18.53
CA GLY A 246 -3.96 -9.27 19.59
C GLY A 246 -4.63 -7.99 19.12
N ASP A 247 -5.18 -7.19 20.06
CA ASP A 247 -5.74 -5.89 19.69
C ASP A 247 -4.64 -4.91 19.22
N GLN A 248 -3.41 -5.06 19.74
CA GLN A 248 -2.21 -4.32 19.33
C GLN A 248 -1.07 -5.30 19.08
N THR A 249 -0.36 -5.14 17.96
CA THR A 249 0.93 -5.80 17.68
C THR A 249 2.01 -4.73 17.55
N THR A 250 3.18 -4.99 18.12
CA THR A 250 4.39 -4.19 17.97
C THR A 250 5.53 -5.09 17.51
N THR A 251 6.20 -4.68 16.46
CA THR A 251 7.29 -5.44 15.83
C THR A 251 8.54 -4.58 15.73
N LEU A 252 9.67 -5.13 16.12
CA LEU A 252 11.01 -4.55 15.91
C LEU A 252 11.77 -5.41 14.91
N ILE A 253 12.40 -4.76 13.93
CA ILE A 253 13.21 -5.42 12.92
C ILE A 253 14.57 -4.73 12.87
N SER A 254 15.67 -5.52 12.97
CA SER A 254 17.01 -5.02 12.69
C SER A 254 17.40 -5.27 11.25
N THR A 255 18.23 -4.38 10.68
CA THR A 255 18.80 -4.55 9.35
C THR A 255 20.27 -4.96 9.42
N GLU A 256 20.84 -5.44 8.32
CA GLU A 256 22.27 -5.80 8.24
C GLU A 256 23.19 -4.59 8.47
N ASN A 257 22.78 -3.40 8.04
CA ASN A 257 23.54 -2.18 8.25
C ASN A 257 23.32 -1.56 9.65
N GLY A 258 22.67 -2.29 10.58
CA GLY A 258 22.51 -1.87 11.97
C GLY A 258 21.41 -0.85 12.22
N LYS A 259 20.48 -0.69 11.28
CA LYS A 259 19.29 0.17 11.45
C LYS A 259 18.18 -0.59 12.16
N VAL A 260 17.24 0.12 12.76
CA VAL A 260 16.09 -0.47 13.45
C VAL A 260 14.79 0.08 12.87
N ILE A 261 13.86 -0.83 12.59
CA ILE A 261 12.50 -0.55 12.12
C ILE A 261 11.54 -0.93 13.23
N GLU A 262 10.60 -0.05 13.57
CA GLU A 262 9.48 -0.34 14.46
C GLU A 262 8.16 -0.26 13.72
N ILE A 263 7.33 -1.31 13.81
CA ILE A 263 6.03 -1.40 13.14
C ILE A 263 4.93 -1.67 14.16
N HIS A 264 3.82 -0.94 14.03
CA HIS A 264 2.62 -1.11 14.85
C HIS A 264 1.41 -1.46 14.01
N HIS A 265 0.61 -2.40 14.51
CA HIS A 265 -0.70 -2.73 13.94
C HIS A 265 -1.78 -2.68 15.01
N ASN A 266 -2.87 -1.93 14.76
CA ASN A 266 -4.06 -1.94 15.61
C ASN A 266 -5.28 -1.43 14.84
N VAL A 267 -6.26 -2.32 14.64
CA VAL A 267 -7.53 -1.98 13.96
C VAL A 267 -8.75 -2.26 14.84
N MET A 268 -8.53 -2.59 16.12
CA MET A 268 -9.56 -3.05 17.04
C MET A 268 -9.91 -2.05 18.13
N THR A 269 -9.00 -1.12 18.46
CA THR A 269 -9.23 -0.17 19.55
C THR A 269 -9.52 1.23 19.02
N PRO A 270 -10.34 2.05 19.74
CA PRO A 270 -10.61 3.43 19.37
C PRO A 270 -9.31 4.24 19.31
N GLN A 271 -8.94 4.68 18.12
CA GLN A 271 -7.84 5.58 17.87
C GLN A 271 -7.98 6.21 16.48
N PRO A 272 -7.46 7.42 16.25
CA PRO A 272 -7.45 8.03 14.94
C PRO A 272 -6.54 7.28 13.98
N TYR A 273 -6.77 7.46 12.69
CA TYR A 273 -5.90 6.95 11.63
C TYR A 273 -4.47 7.46 11.81
N ASN A 274 -3.51 6.53 11.81
CA ASN A 274 -2.10 6.86 12.02
C ASN A 274 -1.20 5.78 11.41
N ARG A 275 -0.33 6.17 10.48
CA ARG A 275 0.72 5.30 9.92
C ARG A 275 2.09 5.54 10.55
N MET A 276 2.18 6.41 11.56
CA MET A 276 3.42 6.91 12.16
C MET A 276 4.28 7.66 11.13
N TYR A 277 5.02 6.95 10.34
CA TYR A 277 5.99 7.47 9.38
C TYR A 277 6.95 8.48 10.03
N GLN A 278 7.90 7.92 10.76
CA GLN A 278 8.92 8.68 11.48
C GLN A 278 10.29 8.23 11.00
N LEU A 279 11.16 9.19 10.69
CA LEU A 279 12.53 8.95 10.24
C LEU A 279 13.48 9.66 11.19
N THR A 280 14.44 8.93 11.76
CA THR A 280 15.48 9.47 12.64
C THR A 280 16.84 9.27 12.00
N GLY A 281 17.47 10.36 11.59
CA GLY A 281 18.79 10.37 10.98
C GLY A 281 19.79 11.21 11.75
N THR A 282 21.05 11.14 11.34
CA THR A 282 22.18 11.85 12.01
C THR A 282 22.15 13.36 11.79
N LYS A 283 21.46 13.86 10.77
CA LYS A 283 21.35 15.31 10.45
C LYS A 283 19.92 15.82 10.56
N GLY A 284 18.91 14.95 10.55
CA GLY A 284 17.53 15.38 10.54
C GLY A 284 16.54 14.29 10.97
N PHE A 285 15.34 14.76 11.22
CA PHE A 285 14.19 13.98 11.65
C PHE A 285 12.97 14.40 10.83
N ALA A 286 12.14 13.43 10.47
CA ALA A 286 10.84 13.65 9.83
C ALA A 286 9.73 12.94 10.59
N ASN A 287 8.55 13.55 10.67
CA ASN A 287 7.36 13.00 11.30
C ASN A 287 6.11 13.39 10.53
N LYS A 288 5.22 12.43 10.28
CA LYS A 288 3.95 12.71 9.60
C LYS A 288 2.76 12.84 10.55
N TYR A 289 2.68 12.02 11.57
CA TYR A 289 1.52 11.96 12.46
C TYR A 289 1.88 12.35 13.90
N PRO A 290 1.05 13.14 14.61
CA PRO A 290 -0.24 13.68 14.17
C PRO A 290 -0.17 14.90 13.26
N PHE A 291 1.00 15.46 13.00
CA PHE A 291 1.24 16.58 12.09
C PHE A 291 2.54 16.38 11.32
N GLU A 292 2.60 16.91 10.12
CA GLU A 292 3.80 16.87 9.28
C GLU A 292 4.83 17.88 9.77
N GLY A 293 6.06 17.42 10.00
CA GLY A 293 7.12 18.27 10.51
C GLY A 293 8.51 17.66 10.39
N PHE A 294 9.50 18.54 10.43
CA PHE A 294 10.92 18.18 10.37
C PHE A 294 11.68 18.84 11.52
N ALA A 295 12.77 18.22 11.95
CA ALA A 295 13.80 18.85 12.74
C ALA A 295 15.16 18.58 12.09
N LEU A 296 16.02 19.60 12.01
CA LEU A 296 17.31 19.51 11.33
C LEU A 296 18.44 19.95 12.27
N SER A 297 19.63 19.37 12.10
CA SER A 297 20.84 19.87 12.74
C SER A 297 21.14 21.31 12.31
N ALA A 298 21.90 22.05 13.10
CA ALA A 298 22.26 23.43 12.77
C ALA A 298 22.95 23.56 11.41
N GLU A 299 23.82 22.62 11.08
CA GLU A 299 24.51 22.57 9.79
C GLU A 299 23.55 22.35 8.64
N GLU A 300 22.63 21.37 8.79
CA GLU A 300 21.66 21.07 7.72
C GLU A 300 20.60 22.16 7.58
N MET A 301 20.20 22.82 8.66
CA MET A 301 19.34 24.03 8.57
C MET A 301 20.01 25.09 7.69
N LYS A 302 21.28 25.41 7.95
CA LYS A 302 22.03 26.39 7.15
C LYS A 302 22.12 25.99 5.69
N LYS A 303 22.45 24.74 5.40
CA LYS A 303 22.53 24.20 4.03
C LYS A 303 21.18 24.21 3.34
N SER A 304 20.11 23.95 4.07
CA SER A 304 18.74 23.97 3.57
C SER A 304 18.15 25.38 3.43
N GLY A 305 18.84 26.41 3.91
CA GLY A 305 18.39 27.80 3.86
C GLY A 305 17.39 28.16 4.96
N VAL A 306 17.28 27.33 5.99
CA VAL A 306 16.46 27.59 7.18
C VAL A 306 17.27 28.48 8.15
N THR A 307 16.69 29.61 8.57
CA THR A 307 17.34 30.50 9.53
C THR A 307 17.02 30.05 10.96
N PRO A 308 18.01 29.67 11.79
CA PRO A 308 17.77 29.39 13.20
C PRO A 308 17.21 30.64 13.90
N SER A 309 16.21 30.46 14.74
CA SER A 309 15.62 31.47 15.60
C SER A 309 15.77 31.10 17.08
N SER A 310 15.47 32.03 18.01
CA SER A 310 15.44 31.72 19.44
C SER A 310 14.47 30.57 19.77
N ASP A 311 13.44 30.40 18.94
CA ASP A 311 12.40 29.39 19.12
C ASP A 311 12.67 28.11 18.25
N ASN A 312 13.69 28.15 17.43
CA ASN A 312 14.10 27.08 16.53
C ASN A 312 15.55 26.68 16.83
N LEU A 313 15.71 26.03 17.96
CA LEU A 313 16.99 25.48 18.41
C LEU A 313 17.26 24.18 17.67
N SER A 314 18.11 24.23 16.68
CA SER A 314 18.56 23.15 15.82
C SER A 314 18.41 21.72 16.39
N GLY A 315 17.61 20.88 15.75
CA GLY A 315 17.40 19.49 16.14
C GLY A 315 16.62 19.27 17.45
N HIS A 316 16.46 20.30 18.27
CA HIS A 316 15.73 20.22 19.55
C HIS A 316 14.22 20.48 19.39
N SER A 317 13.85 21.21 18.37
CA SER A 317 12.44 21.54 18.08
C SER A 317 12.09 21.28 16.62
N TYR A 318 10.81 21.13 16.34
CA TYR A 318 10.34 21.12 14.95
C TYR A 318 10.58 22.47 14.28
N LEU A 319 10.85 22.44 13.00
CA LEU A 319 10.82 23.65 12.16
C LEU A 319 9.44 24.31 12.22
N SER A 320 9.41 25.62 12.05
CA SER A 320 8.15 26.34 11.89
C SER A 320 7.36 25.79 10.70
N GLN A 321 6.05 26.03 10.65
CA GLN A 321 5.24 25.61 9.50
C GLN A 321 5.71 26.28 8.18
N VAL A 322 6.19 27.52 8.27
CA VAL A 322 6.73 28.26 7.12
C VAL A 322 8.01 27.59 6.60
N ASP A 323 8.94 27.25 7.51
CA ASP A 323 10.19 26.58 7.15
C ASP A 323 9.96 25.14 6.68
N THR A 324 9.01 24.43 7.29
CA THR A 324 8.58 23.10 6.84
C THR A 324 8.08 23.13 5.40
N LYS A 325 7.23 24.10 5.09
CA LYS A 325 6.71 24.27 3.72
C LYS A 325 7.82 24.61 2.74
N ALA A 326 8.69 25.56 3.09
CA ALA A 326 9.83 25.93 2.25
C ALA A 326 10.79 24.77 2.01
N LEU A 327 11.02 23.91 3.03
CA LEU A 327 11.82 22.70 2.90
C LEU A 327 11.19 21.69 1.93
N ILE A 328 9.88 21.45 2.05
CA ILE A 328 9.13 20.59 1.13
C ILE A 328 9.22 21.13 -0.30
N GLU A 329 8.99 22.42 -0.51
CA GLU A 329 9.10 23.05 -1.84
C GLU A 329 10.50 22.92 -2.44
N LYS A 330 11.54 23.11 -1.62
CA LYS A 330 12.94 22.97 -2.06
C LYS A 330 13.31 21.56 -2.49
N TYR A 331 12.78 20.57 -1.81
CA TYR A 331 13.08 19.15 -2.03
C TYR A 331 11.87 18.38 -2.58
N GLU A 332 10.97 19.05 -3.27
CA GLU A 332 9.80 18.42 -3.87
C GLU A 332 10.20 17.23 -4.74
N SER A 333 9.52 16.12 -4.55
CA SER A 333 9.71 14.93 -5.36
C SER A 333 9.30 15.20 -6.81
N PRO A 334 10.11 14.80 -7.81
CA PRO A 334 9.72 14.91 -9.22
C PRO A 334 8.40 14.21 -9.56
N ILE A 335 8.05 13.18 -8.79
CA ILE A 335 6.78 12.46 -8.93
C ILE A 335 5.63 13.35 -8.44
N VAL A 336 5.78 13.99 -7.27
CA VAL A 336 4.79 14.93 -6.73
C VAL A 336 4.61 16.10 -7.69
N ALA A 337 5.69 16.78 -8.10
CA ALA A 337 5.65 17.89 -9.03
C ALA A 337 4.91 17.55 -10.33
N LYS A 338 5.04 16.32 -10.81
CA LYS A 338 4.37 15.87 -12.04
C LYS A 338 2.89 15.57 -11.88
N TYR A 339 2.50 14.95 -10.78
CA TYR A 339 1.16 14.33 -10.66
C TYR A 339 0.24 15.00 -9.65
N GLU A 340 0.74 15.86 -8.73
CA GLU A 340 -0.01 16.39 -7.59
C GLU A 340 -1.37 17.00 -7.98
N LYS A 341 -1.37 17.88 -8.99
CA LYS A 341 -2.60 18.54 -9.42
C LYS A 341 -3.66 17.54 -9.83
N GLN A 342 -3.33 16.64 -10.75
CA GLN A 342 -4.27 15.66 -11.26
C GLN A 342 -4.66 14.64 -10.18
N ALA A 343 -3.73 14.26 -9.31
CA ALA A 343 -3.99 13.36 -8.20
C ALA A 343 -5.02 13.93 -7.22
N LYS A 344 -4.95 15.23 -6.93
CA LYS A 344 -5.93 15.91 -6.07
C LYS A 344 -7.32 16.04 -6.75
N GLU A 345 -7.36 16.15 -8.06
CA GLU A 345 -8.61 16.21 -8.83
C GLU A 345 -9.29 14.84 -8.96
N VAL A 346 -8.53 13.78 -9.28
CA VAL A 346 -9.04 12.42 -9.47
C VAL A 346 -9.30 11.72 -8.15
N GLY A 347 -8.44 11.92 -7.15
CA GLY A 347 -8.60 11.37 -5.81
C GLY A 347 -8.05 9.94 -5.65
N GLY A 348 -8.66 9.18 -4.75
CA GLY A 348 -8.16 7.90 -4.24
C GLY A 348 -7.18 8.13 -3.08
N HIS A 349 -7.69 8.03 -1.82
CA HIS A 349 -6.93 8.28 -0.59
C HIS A 349 -6.13 9.61 -0.63
N GLY A 350 -6.79 10.70 -1.05
CA GLY A 350 -6.14 12.00 -1.15
C GLY A 350 -5.25 12.19 -2.38
N GLY A 351 -5.22 11.22 -3.31
CA GLY A 351 -4.45 11.26 -4.56
C GLY A 351 -3.33 10.23 -4.66
N MET A 352 -2.93 9.61 -3.56
CA MET A 352 -1.83 8.64 -3.58
C MET A 352 -2.13 7.41 -4.45
N ASP A 353 -3.39 6.95 -4.50
CA ASP A 353 -3.80 5.84 -5.37
C ASP A 353 -3.61 6.19 -6.85
N PHE A 354 -3.97 7.42 -7.24
CA PHE A 354 -3.81 7.87 -8.62
C PHE A 354 -2.33 7.98 -9.03
N ILE A 355 -1.47 8.46 -8.13
CA ILE A 355 -0.02 8.53 -8.40
C ILE A 355 0.54 7.13 -8.58
N MET A 356 0.20 6.19 -7.69
CA MET A 356 0.61 4.79 -7.77
C MET A 356 0.22 4.16 -9.11
N ASP A 357 -1.05 4.25 -9.48
CA ASP A 357 -1.58 3.71 -10.74
C ASP A 357 -0.89 4.35 -11.95
N SER A 358 -0.72 5.67 -11.94
CA SER A 358 -0.03 6.41 -13.02
C SER A 358 1.44 6.04 -13.16
N ARG A 359 2.14 5.80 -12.05
CA ARG A 359 3.54 5.36 -12.03
C ARG A 359 3.67 3.95 -12.60
N LEU A 360 2.80 3.03 -12.21
CA LEU A 360 2.76 1.67 -12.76
C LEU A 360 2.62 1.72 -14.29
N VAL A 361 1.61 2.43 -14.79
CA VAL A 361 1.38 2.55 -16.23
C VAL A 361 2.58 3.21 -16.93
N TYR A 362 3.14 4.28 -16.36
CA TYR A 362 4.30 4.97 -16.90
C TYR A 362 5.52 4.02 -17.03
N CYS A 363 5.82 3.25 -15.99
CA CYS A 363 6.93 2.30 -16.04
C CYS A 363 6.72 1.23 -17.10
N LEU A 364 5.53 0.64 -17.19
CA LEU A 364 5.21 -0.38 -18.19
C LEU A 364 5.24 0.17 -19.63
N GLN A 365 4.79 1.41 -19.85
CA GLN A 365 4.81 2.04 -21.17
C GLN A 365 6.22 2.31 -21.67
N ASN A 366 7.14 2.63 -20.78
CA ASN A 366 8.51 3.05 -21.08
C ASN A 366 9.56 1.93 -20.86
N GLY A 367 9.14 0.73 -20.45
CA GLY A 367 10.07 -0.39 -20.19
C GLY A 367 11.01 -0.12 -19.02
N LEU A 368 10.56 0.61 -18.02
CA LEU A 368 11.33 0.94 -16.81
C LEU A 368 11.05 -0.08 -15.70
N PRO A 369 11.99 -0.28 -14.77
CA PRO A 369 11.72 -0.99 -13.53
C PRO A 369 10.53 -0.35 -12.81
N LEU A 370 9.76 -1.17 -12.09
CA LEU A 370 8.70 -0.65 -11.23
C LEU A 370 9.29 -0.04 -9.96
N ASP A 371 8.58 0.93 -9.38
CA ASP A 371 8.97 1.55 -8.12
C ASP A 371 8.88 0.55 -6.94
N ILE A 372 7.99 -0.43 -7.06
CA ILE A 372 7.81 -1.55 -6.13
C ILE A 372 7.86 -2.83 -6.97
N ASP A 373 8.81 -3.69 -6.70
CA ASP A 373 9.00 -4.96 -7.41
C ASP A 373 8.54 -6.17 -6.58
N VAL A 374 8.75 -7.38 -7.11
CA VAL A 374 8.36 -8.61 -6.44
C VAL A 374 9.14 -8.87 -5.15
N TYR A 375 10.35 -8.35 -5.02
CA TYR A 375 11.17 -8.51 -3.82
C TYR A 375 10.69 -7.59 -2.69
N ASP A 376 10.29 -6.35 -3.02
CA ASP A 376 9.60 -5.45 -2.07
C ASP A 376 8.31 -6.09 -1.56
N LEU A 377 7.49 -6.61 -2.47
CA LEU A 377 6.27 -7.34 -2.14
C LEU A 377 6.54 -8.48 -1.17
N ALA A 378 7.56 -9.27 -1.46
CA ALA A 378 7.91 -10.45 -0.68
C ALA A 378 8.40 -10.11 0.73
N GLU A 379 9.27 -9.12 0.84
CA GLU A 379 9.85 -8.69 2.12
C GLU A 379 8.80 -8.03 3.02
N TRP A 380 7.98 -7.15 2.46
CA TRP A 380 6.97 -6.42 3.25
C TRP A 380 5.84 -7.31 3.70
#